data_b9f35e04f50ad9caf5afa0bff5242334
#
_entry.id   b9f35e04f50ad9caf5afa0bff5242334
#
_cell.length_a   1.000
_cell.length_b   1.000
_cell.length_c   1.000
_cell.angle_alpha   90.00
_cell.angle_beta   90.00
_cell.angle_gamma   90.00
#
_symmetry.space_group_name_H-M   'P 1'
#
loop_
_entity.id
_entity.type
_entity.pdbx_description
1 polymer ?
#
loop_
_entity_poly.entity_id
_entity_poly.type
_entity_poly.pdbx_seq_one_letter_code
_entity_poly.pdbx_strand_id
1 'polypeptide(L)' 'MKCIKQNNTGKIIRTNDGAAKLQVASGNWKYTSKEEWKEKVRDRN' A
#
# COMPACT_ATOMS: atom_id res chain seq x y z
N MET A 1 2.30 2.32 11.24
CA MET A 1 1.52 1.76 10.13
C MET A 1 2.32 1.80 8.85
N LYS A 2 2.06 0.87 7.96
CA LYS A 2 2.78 0.76 6.69
C LYS A 2 1.83 0.96 5.52
N CYS A 3 2.34 1.58 4.47
CA CYS A 3 1.62 1.72 3.22
C CYS A 3 2.04 0.60 2.28
N ILE A 4 1.10 -0.08 1.68
CA ILE A 4 1.38 -1.14 0.72
C ILE A 4 0.53 -0.93 -0.53
N LYS A 5 1.08 -1.36 -1.66
CA LYS A 5 0.46 -1.17 -2.96
C LYS A 5 0.17 -2.51 -3.60
N GLN A 6 -1.04 -2.70 -4.06
CA GLN A 6 -1.44 -3.91 -4.74
C GLN A 6 -0.90 -3.93 -6.16
N ASN A 7 -0.26 -5.04 -6.53
CA ASN A 7 0.40 -5.13 -7.84
C ASN A 7 -0.57 -5.16 -9.00
N ASN A 8 -1.74 -5.76 -8.82
CA ASN A 8 -2.72 -5.89 -9.89
C ASN A 8 -3.40 -4.59 -10.26
N THR A 9 -3.86 -3.86 -9.26
CA THR A 9 -4.70 -2.68 -9.48
C THR A 9 -3.99 -1.37 -9.20
N GLY A 10 -2.86 -1.43 -8.53
CA GLY A 10 -2.15 -0.23 -8.10
C GLY A 10 -2.78 0.44 -6.89
N LYS A 11 -3.72 -0.23 -6.25
CA LYS A 11 -4.38 0.30 -5.07
C LYS A 11 -3.41 0.39 -3.90
N ILE A 12 -3.42 1.51 -3.20
CA ILE A 12 -2.55 1.73 -2.04
C ILE A 12 -3.41 1.80 -0.79
N ILE A 13 -3.04 1.05 0.23
CA ILE A 13 -3.73 1.07 1.52
C ILE A 13 -2.72 1.23 2.65
N ARG A 14 -3.22 1.68 3.80
CA ARG A 14 -2.42 1.73 5.02
C ARG A 14 -2.94 0.67 5.98
N THR A 15 -2.03 -0.09 6.53
CA THR A 15 -2.40 -1.13 7.48
C THR A 15 -1.27 -1.29 8.52
N ASN A 16 -1.51 -2.09 9.55
CA ASN A 16 -0.49 -2.29 10.57
C ASN A 16 0.66 -3.13 10.02
N ASP A 17 1.80 -3.10 10.72
CA ASP A 17 3.02 -3.74 10.26
C ASP A 17 2.84 -5.23 10.03
N GLY A 18 2.13 -5.90 10.93
CA GLY A 18 1.91 -7.34 10.80
C GLY A 18 1.09 -7.71 9.57
N ALA A 19 -0.01 -6.99 9.35
CA ALA A 19 -0.84 -7.23 8.18
C ALA A 19 -0.11 -6.88 6.90
N ALA A 20 0.63 -5.77 6.91
CA ALA A 20 1.42 -5.36 5.74
C ALA A 20 2.45 -6.43 5.37
N LYS A 21 3.13 -6.97 6.36
CA LYS A 21 4.13 -8.01 6.15
C LYS A 21 3.51 -9.25 5.52
N LEU A 22 2.36 -9.66 6.01
CA LEU A 22 1.67 -10.83 5.47
C LEU A 22 1.23 -10.60 4.03
N GLN A 23 0.69 -9.44 3.72
CA GLN A 23 0.25 -9.13 2.37
C GLN A 23 1.42 -9.07 1.40
N VAL A 24 2.50 -8.42 1.80
CA VAL A 24 3.70 -8.34 0.96
C VAL A 24 4.29 -9.73 0.74
N ALA A 25 4.30 -10.56 1.78
CA ALA A 25 4.83 -11.92 1.68
C ALA A 25 4.04 -12.78 0.71
N SER A 26 2.74 -12.48 0.51
CA SER A 26 1.91 -13.24 -0.43
C SER A 26 2.30 -12.99 -1.89
N GLY A 27 3.04 -11.91 -2.15
CA GLY A 27 3.48 -11.57 -3.50
C GLY A 27 2.54 -10.67 -4.27
N ASN A 28 1.35 -10.39 -3.73
CA ASN A 28 0.36 -9.52 -4.39
C ASN A 28 0.53 -8.05 -4.04
N TRP A 29 1.29 -7.76 -3.01
CA TRP A 29 1.49 -6.40 -2.51
C TRP A 29 2.97 -6.11 -2.34
N LYS A 30 3.31 -4.84 -2.34
CA LYS A 30 4.67 -4.41 -2.03
C LYS A 30 4.61 -3.14 -1.20
N TYR A 31 5.68 -2.87 -0.45
CA TYR A 31 5.76 -1.65 0.35
C TYR A 31 5.83 -0.43 -0.57
N THR A 32 5.14 0.62 -0.16
CA THR A 32 5.19 1.89 -0.90
C THR A 32 5.43 3.03 0.08
N SER A 33 5.75 4.20 -0.44
CA SER A 33 6.04 5.34 0.41
C SER A 33 4.76 6.03 0.84
N LYS A 34 4.86 6.74 1.97
CA LYS A 34 3.76 7.55 2.48
C LYS A 34 3.40 8.64 1.46
N GLU A 35 4.38 9.15 0.75
CA GLU A 35 4.16 10.18 -0.26
C GLU A 35 3.31 9.66 -1.41
N GLU A 36 3.55 8.46 -1.87
CA GLU A 36 2.74 7.86 -2.91
C GLU A 36 1.30 7.69 -2.45
N TRP A 37 1.11 7.26 -1.20
CA TRP A 37 -0.22 7.12 -0.65
C TRP A 37 -0.95 8.47 -0.62
N LYS A 38 -0.26 9.52 -0.21
CA LYS A 38 -0.84 10.85 -0.17
C LYS A 38 -1.23 11.34 -1.55
N GLU A 39 -0.39 11.10 -2.55
CA GLU A 39 -0.68 11.49 -3.92
C GLU A 39 -1.92 10.79 -4.45
N LYS A 40 -2.05 9.50 -4.19
CA LYS A 40 -3.22 8.74 -4.62
C LYS A 40 -4.50 9.27 -3.99
N VAL A 41 -4.45 9.57 -2.70
CA VAL A 41 -5.61 10.12 -2.01
C VAL A 41 -5.96 11.50 -2.55
N ARG A 42 -4.95 12.32 -2.82
CA ARG A 42 -5.16 13.65 -3.36
C ARG A 42 -5.72 13.63 -4.78
N ASP A 43 -5.23 12.71 -5.59
CA ASP A 43 -5.68 12.59 -6.99
C ASP A 43 -7.14 12.18 -7.10
N ARG A 44 -7.69 11.59 -6.06
CA ARG A 44 -9.07 11.17 -6.06
C ARG A 44 -10.05 12.36 -5.92
N ASN A 45 -9.53 13.46 -5.50
CA ASN A 45 -10.32 14.67 -5.37
C ASN A 45 -10.24 15.47 -6.67
#